data_f6d2b2d355713bbdc1ea0d13bdc67d85
#
_entry.id   f6d2b2d355713bbdc1ea0d13bdc67d85
#
_cell.length_a   1.000
_cell.length_b   1.000
_cell.length_c   1.000
_cell.angle_alpha   90.00
_cell.angle_beta   90.00
_cell.angle_gamma   90.00
#
_symmetry.space_group_name_H-M   'P 1'
#
loop_
_entity.id
_entity.type
_entity.pdbx_description
1 polymer ?
#
loop_
_entity_poly.entity_id
_entity_poly.type
_entity_poly.pdbx_seq_one_letter_code
_entity_poly.pdbx_strand_id
1 'polypeptide(L)'
;MKRGTRKLIPAPGSPKRLHTFGAYNWRTSRVSYTLNRRKNSDSFIEFLETLTADYPDETLILVMDNASYHRSNAVQAALSLFEDRVHVYWLPKYSPFLNMIERFWLHFKQLTVANRLHHSLDDLAQTAHDVMAQQNSDTHPNQLRLLDNFRSVA
;
A
#
# COMPACT_ATOMS: atom_id res chain seq x y z
N MET A 1 7.09 -27.43 -37.00
CA MET A 1 6.70 -26.74 -35.76
C MET A 1 6.24 -25.35 -36.10
N LYS A 2 4.93 -25.05 -36.04
CA LYS A 2 4.38 -23.69 -36.30
C LYS A 2 4.60 -22.85 -35.03
N ARG A 3 5.38 -21.78 -35.13
CA ARG A 3 5.52 -20.75 -34.06
C ARG A 3 4.16 -20.11 -33.82
N GLY A 4 3.67 -20.18 -32.60
CA GLY A 4 2.43 -19.54 -32.19
C GLY A 4 2.48 -18.04 -32.40
N THR A 5 1.50 -17.49 -33.09
CA THR A 5 1.27 -16.06 -33.29
C THR A 5 0.98 -15.43 -31.93
N ARG A 6 1.86 -14.55 -31.44
CA ARG A 6 1.55 -13.69 -30.30
C ARG A 6 0.41 -12.76 -30.71
N LYS A 7 -0.75 -12.90 -30.07
CA LYS A 7 -1.83 -11.94 -30.14
C LYS A 7 -1.34 -10.65 -29.49
N LEU A 8 -1.00 -9.63 -30.28
CA LEU A 8 -0.78 -8.28 -29.80
C LEU A 8 -2.14 -7.72 -29.38
N ILE A 9 -2.36 -7.58 -28.07
CA ILE A 9 -3.49 -6.84 -27.56
C ILE A 9 -3.11 -5.37 -27.67
N PRO A 10 -3.90 -4.51 -28.39
CA PRO A 10 -3.61 -3.08 -28.46
C PRO A 10 -3.64 -2.52 -27.05
N ALA A 11 -2.51 -1.96 -26.58
CA ALA A 11 -2.51 -1.18 -25.37
C ALA A 11 -3.21 0.15 -25.67
N PRO A 12 -4.35 0.48 -25.05
CA PRO A 12 -4.95 1.80 -25.20
C PRO A 12 -3.98 2.82 -24.61
N GLY A 13 -3.85 3.97 -25.29
CA GLY A 13 -2.91 5.07 -25.08
C GLY A 13 -2.45 5.33 -23.66
N SER A 14 -1.48 6.24 -23.48
CA SER A 14 -0.68 6.53 -22.26
C SER A 14 -1.16 5.85 -20.98
N PRO A 15 -0.40 4.94 -20.36
CA PRO A 15 -0.89 4.13 -19.25
C PRO A 15 -1.29 5.05 -18.10
N LYS A 16 -2.59 5.24 -17.92
CA LYS A 16 -3.14 5.91 -16.76
C LYS A 16 -2.75 5.07 -15.54
N ARG A 17 -2.12 5.68 -14.55
CA ARG A 17 -1.64 4.99 -13.36
C ARG A 17 -2.46 5.39 -12.16
N LEU A 18 -2.80 4.41 -11.33
CA LEU A 18 -3.32 4.61 -10.00
C LEU A 18 -2.23 4.24 -9.00
N HIS A 19 -1.94 5.14 -8.08
CA HIS A 19 -0.98 4.93 -7.02
C HIS A 19 -1.72 4.68 -5.71
N THR A 20 -1.26 3.70 -4.96
CA THR A 20 -1.81 3.37 -3.64
C THR A 20 -0.75 3.68 -2.60
N PHE A 21 -1.12 4.49 -1.60
CA PHE A 21 -0.40 4.58 -0.33
C PHE A 21 -1.13 3.72 0.68
N GLY A 22 -0.40 3.07 1.58
CA GLY A 22 -1.04 2.26 2.60
C GLY A 22 -0.11 1.91 3.75
N ALA A 23 -0.71 1.64 4.90
CA ALA A 23 -0.07 1.10 6.08
C ALA A 23 -0.75 -0.20 6.49
N TYR A 24 0.03 -1.23 6.70
CA TYR A 24 -0.42 -2.53 7.17
C TYR A 24 -0.26 -2.62 8.69
N ASN A 25 -1.38 -2.76 9.40
CA ASN A 25 -1.36 -3.00 10.83
C ASN A 25 -1.09 -4.49 11.09
N TRP A 26 0.10 -4.81 11.56
CA TRP A 26 0.54 -6.19 11.79
C TRP A 26 -0.23 -6.92 12.90
N ARG A 27 -0.88 -6.19 13.82
CA ARG A 27 -1.69 -6.77 14.90
C ARG A 27 -3.06 -7.21 14.43
N THR A 28 -3.70 -6.36 13.63
CA THR A 28 -5.09 -6.54 13.20
C THR A 28 -5.21 -7.04 11.76
N SER A 29 -4.11 -7.06 11.01
CA SER A 29 -4.07 -7.33 9.55
C SER A 29 -4.89 -6.34 8.71
N ARG A 30 -5.29 -5.22 9.27
CA ARG A 30 -6.02 -4.16 8.55
C ARG A 30 -5.05 -3.27 7.79
N VAL A 31 -5.56 -2.69 6.72
CA VAL A 31 -4.81 -1.77 5.85
C VAL A 31 -5.53 -0.43 5.80
N SER A 32 -4.87 0.62 6.27
CA SER A 32 -5.27 2.01 5.98
C SER A 32 -4.67 2.40 4.65
N TYR A 33 -5.43 3.04 3.75
CA TYR A 33 -4.96 3.32 2.40
C TYR A 33 -5.63 4.55 1.77
N THR A 34 -4.93 5.12 0.79
CA THR A 34 -5.49 6.10 -0.16
C THR A 34 -5.13 5.72 -1.58
N LEU A 35 -6.00 6.09 -2.53
CA LEU A 35 -5.78 5.90 -3.97
C LEU A 35 -5.60 7.26 -4.63
N ASN A 36 -4.48 7.48 -5.29
CA ASN A 36 -4.12 8.76 -5.85
C ASN A 36 -3.65 8.62 -7.31
N ARG A 37 -3.87 9.66 -8.09
CA ARG A 37 -3.37 9.73 -9.49
C ARG A 37 -1.90 10.16 -9.56
N ARG A 38 -1.34 10.65 -8.46
CA ARG A 38 0.06 11.10 -8.34
C ARG A 38 0.74 10.41 -7.17
N LYS A 39 2.03 10.18 -7.30
CA LYS A 39 2.89 9.67 -6.23
C LYS A 39 3.88 10.76 -5.85
N ASN A 40 3.47 11.62 -4.93
CA ASN A 40 4.24 12.76 -4.46
C ASN A 40 4.02 13.01 -2.96
N SER A 41 4.66 14.05 -2.43
CA SER A 41 4.57 14.42 -1.01
C SER A 41 3.15 14.77 -0.58
N ASP A 42 2.40 15.49 -1.42
CA ASP A 42 1.02 15.91 -1.09
C ASP A 42 0.10 14.70 -0.91
N SER A 43 0.17 13.74 -1.85
CA SER A 43 -0.60 12.50 -1.77
C SER A 43 -0.19 11.65 -0.56
N PHE A 44 1.07 11.72 -0.15
CA PHE A 44 1.52 11.03 1.06
C PHE A 44 1.04 11.74 2.34
N ILE A 45 0.98 13.07 2.36
CA ILE A 45 0.42 13.84 3.48
C ILE A 45 -1.07 13.54 3.64
N GLU A 46 -1.84 13.51 2.55
CA GLU A 46 -3.24 13.08 2.55
C GLU A 46 -3.41 11.66 3.15
N PHE A 47 -2.49 10.77 2.81
CA PHE A 47 -2.47 9.44 3.40
C PHE A 47 -2.18 9.47 4.91
N LEU A 48 -1.25 10.30 5.39
CA LEU A 48 -0.97 10.46 6.83
C LEU A 48 -2.19 10.98 7.59
N GLU A 49 -2.94 11.92 7.03
CA GLU A 49 -4.19 12.42 7.59
C GLU A 49 -5.24 11.31 7.70
N THR A 50 -5.39 10.51 6.62
CA THR A 50 -6.29 9.34 6.63
C THR A 50 -5.88 8.33 7.71
N LEU A 51 -4.59 8.01 7.77
CA LEU A 51 -4.07 7.05 8.74
C LEU A 51 -4.30 7.49 10.19
N THR A 52 -4.05 8.77 10.49
CA THR A 52 -4.26 9.31 11.84
C THR A 52 -5.74 9.42 12.20
N ALA A 53 -6.63 9.57 11.22
CA ALA A 53 -8.08 9.53 11.40
C ALA A 53 -8.60 8.10 11.66
N ASP A 54 -7.99 7.08 11.02
CA ASP A 54 -8.34 5.67 11.26
C ASP A 54 -7.98 5.21 12.68
N TYR A 55 -7.04 5.89 13.33
CA TYR A 55 -6.52 5.58 14.67
C TYR A 55 -6.51 6.83 15.57
N PRO A 56 -7.67 7.40 15.94
CA PRO A 56 -7.76 8.71 16.58
C PRO A 56 -7.10 8.78 17.95
N ASP A 57 -7.13 7.69 18.72
CA ASP A 57 -6.69 7.64 20.11
C ASP A 57 -5.39 6.84 20.33
N GLU A 58 -4.78 6.33 19.26
CA GLU A 58 -3.64 5.43 19.36
C GLU A 58 -2.33 6.12 19.01
N THR A 59 -1.26 5.66 19.64
CA THR A 59 0.10 5.99 19.24
C THR A 59 0.54 5.04 18.15
N LEU A 60 0.98 5.60 17.03
CA LEU A 60 1.39 4.86 15.85
C LEU A 60 2.91 4.80 15.73
N ILE A 61 3.44 3.61 15.52
CA ILE A 61 4.83 3.41 15.12
C ILE A 61 4.85 3.02 13.66
N LEU A 62 5.28 3.95 12.80
CA LEU A 62 5.35 3.76 11.35
C LEU A 62 6.72 3.26 10.95
N VAL A 63 6.77 2.06 10.37
CA VAL A 63 7.98 1.54 9.73
C VAL A 63 7.94 1.92 8.27
N MET A 64 8.88 2.76 7.82
CA MET A 64 8.88 3.34 6.49
C MET A 64 10.20 3.12 5.76
N ASP A 65 10.13 2.98 4.45
CA ASP A 65 11.30 3.01 3.59
C ASP A 65 11.84 4.43 3.38
N ASN A 66 13.00 4.53 2.75
CA ASN A 66 13.67 5.79 2.48
C ASN A 66 13.30 6.41 1.11
N ALA A 67 12.08 6.24 0.62
CA ALA A 67 11.66 6.89 -0.61
C ALA A 67 11.80 8.43 -0.49
N SER A 68 12.23 9.07 -1.59
CA SER A 68 12.57 10.49 -1.57
C SER A 68 11.41 11.40 -1.13
N TYR A 69 10.18 11.08 -1.53
CA TYR A 69 9.00 11.86 -1.14
C TYR A 69 8.66 11.71 0.34
N HIS A 70 9.02 10.59 1.00
CA HIS A 70 8.88 10.42 2.45
C HIS A 70 9.80 11.37 3.25
N ARG A 71 10.91 11.78 2.65
CA ARG A 71 11.91 12.65 3.28
C ARG A 71 11.83 14.10 2.83
N SER A 72 10.82 14.48 2.08
CA SER A 72 10.62 15.88 1.69
C SER A 72 10.35 16.77 2.89
N ASN A 73 10.72 18.05 2.80
CA ASN A 73 10.46 19.02 3.87
C ASN A 73 8.97 19.11 4.21
N ALA A 74 8.09 19.02 3.21
CA ALA A 74 6.64 19.04 3.41
C ALA A 74 6.16 17.86 4.26
N VAL A 75 6.66 16.65 3.97
CA VAL A 75 6.32 15.44 4.75
C VAL A 75 6.89 15.51 6.17
N GLN A 76 8.13 16.01 6.33
CA GLN A 76 8.72 16.19 7.66
C GLN A 76 7.92 17.21 8.50
N ALA A 77 7.49 18.30 7.89
CA ALA A 77 6.61 19.28 8.55
C ALA A 77 5.25 18.67 8.93
N ALA A 78 4.64 17.86 8.05
CA ALA A 78 3.40 17.16 8.35
C ALA A 78 3.58 16.15 9.49
N LEU A 79 4.65 15.36 9.49
CA LEU A 79 4.94 14.41 10.57
C LEU A 79 5.16 15.11 11.91
N SER A 80 5.77 16.31 11.93
CA SER A 80 5.95 17.08 13.17
C SER A 80 4.62 17.55 13.78
N LEU A 81 3.55 17.70 12.99
CA LEU A 81 2.21 17.99 13.51
C LEU A 81 1.60 16.82 14.29
N PHE A 82 2.09 15.62 14.07
CA PHE A 82 1.62 14.40 14.70
C PHE A 82 2.67 13.78 15.63
N GLU A 83 3.74 14.51 16.00
CA GLU A 83 4.90 13.95 16.74
C GLU A 83 4.53 13.32 18.09
N ASP A 84 3.45 13.79 18.73
CA ASP A 84 2.96 13.22 19.98
C ASP A 84 2.36 11.82 19.81
N ARG A 85 1.98 11.46 18.58
CA ARG A 85 1.22 10.24 18.27
C ARG A 85 1.83 9.37 17.21
N VAL A 86 2.63 9.93 16.30
CA VAL A 86 3.20 9.22 15.16
C VAL A 86 4.72 9.21 15.25
N HIS A 87 5.27 8.04 15.53
CA HIS A 87 6.70 7.83 15.60
C HIS A 87 7.18 7.05 14.39
N VAL A 88 8.14 7.61 13.64
CA VAL A 88 8.65 6.99 12.42
C VAL A 88 9.94 6.23 12.69
N TYR A 89 9.95 4.95 12.30
CA TYR A 89 11.14 4.12 12.25
C TYR A 89 11.57 3.93 10.78
N TRP A 90 12.73 4.46 10.44
CA TRP A 90 13.26 4.38 9.09
C TRP A 90 13.99 3.08 8.84
N LEU A 91 13.57 2.35 7.82
CA LEU A 91 14.27 1.13 7.40
C LEU A 91 15.64 1.47 6.79
N PRO A 92 16.62 0.57 6.92
CA PRO A 92 17.89 0.70 6.21
C PRO A 92 17.66 0.80 4.70
N LYS A 93 18.57 1.49 4.00
CA LYS A 93 18.54 1.53 2.54
C LYS A 93 18.65 0.12 1.96
N TYR A 94 17.94 -0.13 0.86
CA TYR A 94 17.95 -1.41 0.14
C TYR A 94 17.48 -2.64 0.95
N SER A 95 16.60 -2.43 1.91
CA SER A 95 16.05 -3.49 2.76
C SER A 95 14.52 -3.64 2.63
N PRO A 96 13.96 -3.80 1.41
CA PRO A 96 12.51 -3.90 1.23
C PRO A 96 11.92 -5.15 1.90
N PHE A 97 12.72 -6.20 2.08
CA PHE A 97 12.29 -7.44 2.74
C PHE A 97 11.97 -7.26 4.23
N LEU A 98 12.43 -6.16 4.86
CA LEU A 98 12.07 -5.78 6.22
C LEU A 98 10.73 -5.04 6.29
N ASN A 99 10.21 -4.60 5.15
CA ASN A 99 8.92 -3.92 5.09
C ASN A 99 7.80 -4.94 4.86
N MET A 100 7.06 -5.27 5.91
CA MET A 100 6.01 -6.29 5.86
C MET A 100 4.92 -5.99 4.83
N ILE A 101 4.63 -4.73 4.55
CA ILE A 101 3.60 -4.33 3.59
C ILE A 101 3.93 -4.76 2.15
N GLU A 102 5.20 -5.03 1.82
CA GLU A 102 5.60 -5.46 0.48
C GLU A 102 4.95 -6.80 0.08
N ARG A 103 4.76 -7.71 1.03
CA ARG A 103 4.03 -8.97 0.80
C ARG A 103 2.56 -8.71 0.52
N PHE A 104 1.97 -7.77 1.25
CA PHE A 104 0.60 -7.35 1.00
C PHE A 104 0.48 -6.73 -0.40
N TRP A 105 1.40 -5.85 -0.80
CA TRP A 105 1.39 -5.24 -2.14
C TRP A 105 1.48 -6.26 -3.27
N LEU A 106 2.27 -7.31 -3.09
CA LEU A 106 2.36 -8.39 -4.07
C LEU A 106 1.00 -9.09 -4.23
N HIS A 107 0.37 -9.47 -3.12
CA HIS A 107 -0.96 -10.09 -3.12
C HIS A 107 -2.03 -9.15 -3.68
N PHE A 108 -2.03 -7.91 -3.27
CA PHE A 108 -2.94 -6.87 -3.75
C PHE A 108 -2.85 -6.70 -5.28
N LYS A 109 -1.65 -6.65 -5.84
CA LYS A 109 -1.45 -6.58 -7.29
C LYS A 109 -1.97 -7.82 -8.02
N GLN A 110 -1.82 -9.00 -7.44
CA GLN A 110 -2.37 -10.22 -8.01
C GLN A 110 -3.90 -10.17 -8.09
N LEU A 111 -4.55 -9.64 -7.08
CA LEU A 111 -6.01 -9.55 -7.01
C LEU A 111 -6.59 -8.40 -7.85
N THR A 112 -5.86 -7.31 -8.00
CA THR A 112 -6.37 -6.11 -8.68
C THR A 112 -5.99 -6.02 -10.15
N VAL A 113 -4.77 -6.43 -10.52
CA VAL A 113 -4.21 -6.17 -11.85
C VAL A 113 -3.91 -7.44 -12.63
N ALA A 114 -3.42 -8.49 -11.98
CA ALA A 114 -3.02 -9.70 -12.69
C ALA A 114 -4.22 -10.40 -13.32
N ASN A 115 -4.12 -10.67 -14.62
CA ASN A 115 -5.16 -11.33 -15.43
C ASN A 115 -6.52 -10.59 -15.50
N ARG A 116 -6.55 -9.28 -15.20
CA ARG A 116 -7.75 -8.45 -15.30
C ARG A 116 -7.53 -7.33 -16.30
N LEU A 117 -8.53 -7.08 -17.14
CA LEU A 117 -8.60 -5.91 -18.00
C LEU A 117 -9.55 -4.90 -17.35
N HIS A 118 -9.03 -3.70 -17.06
CA HIS A 118 -9.83 -2.60 -16.57
C HIS A 118 -10.14 -1.65 -17.72
N HIS A 119 -11.41 -1.28 -17.87
CA HIS A 119 -11.86 -0.39 -18.92
C HIS A 119 -11.53 1.08 -18.63
N SER A 120 -11.37 1.42 -17.35
CA SER A 120 -11.06 2.77 -16.89
C SER A 120 -10.23 2.75 -15.61
N LEU A 121 -9.70 3.92 -15.20
CA LEU A 121 -9.09 4.06 -13.88
C LEU A 121 -10.10 3.92 -12.74
N ASP A 122 -11.35 4.30 -12.99
CA ASP A 122 -12.41 4.22 -11.99
C ASP A 122 -12.79 2.75 -11.75
N ASP A 123 -12.79 1.92 -12.80
CA ASP A 123 -12.96 0.47 -12.70
C ASP A 123 -11.81 -0.18 -11.90
N LEU A 124 -10.57 0.23 -12.18
CA LEU A 124 -9.42 -0.23 -11.39
C LEU A 124 -9.51 0.24 -9.92
N ALA A 125 -9.91 1.49 -9.70
CA ALA A 125 -10.07 2.04 -8.35
C ALA A 125 -11.16 1.28 -7.57
N GLN A 126 -12.31 0.98 -8.20
CA GLN A 126 -13.36 0.20 -7.57
C GLN A 126 -12.87 -1.19 -7.19
N THR A 127 -12.18 -1.89 -8.10
CA THR A 127 -11.58 -3.19 -7.79
C THR A 127 -10.59 -3.11 -6.63
N ALA A 128 -9.78 -2.06 -6.57
CA ALA A 128 -8.85 -1.83 -5.46
C ALA A 128 -9.60 -1.63 -4.13
N HIS A 129 -10.66 -0.83 -4.12
CA HIS A 129 -11.51 -0.63 -2.94
C HIS A 129 -12.16 -1.94 -2.47
N ASP A 130 -12.66 -2.76 -3.38
CA ASP A 130 -13.29 -4.05 -3.05
C ASP A 130 -12.29 -5.01 -2.40
N VAL A 131 -11.06 -5.09 -2.94
CA VAL A 131 -9.98 -5.91 -2.36
C VAL A 131 -9.58 -5.41 -0.97
N MET A 132 -9.47 -4.09 -0.78
CA MET A 132 -9.15 -3.50 0.52
C MET A 132 -10.29 -3.71 1.54
N ALA A 133 -11.54 -3.57 1.12
CA ALA A 133 -12.70 -3.84 1.96
C ALA A 133 -12.73 -5.30 2.41
N GLN A 134 -12.44 -6.23 1.50
CA GLN A 134 -12.33 -7.65 1.82
C GLN A 134 -11.17 -7.92 2.80
N GLN A 135 -10.01 -7.31 2.61
CA GLN A 135 -8.86 -7.42 3.52
C GLN A 135 -9.21 -6.92 4.93
N ASN A 136 -9.99 -5.86 5.01
CA ASN A 136 -10.35 -5.21 6.27
C ASN A 136 -11.60 -5.80 6.94
N SER A 137 -12.26 -6.78 6.30
CA SER A 137 -13.43 -7.44 6.90
C SER A 137 -13.01 -8.37 8.05
N ASP A 138 -13.77 -8.38 9.14
CA ASP A 138 -13.52 -9.21 10.32
C ASP A 138 -13.65 -10.72 10.04
N THR A 139 -14.29 -11.06 8.93
CA THR A 139 -14.49 -12.46 8.49
C THR A 139 -13.33 -12.97 7.63
N HIS A 140 -12.38 -12.08 7.25
CA HIS A 140 -11.29 -12.47 6.38
C HIS A 140 -10.15 -13.10 7.21
N PRO A 141 -9.83 -14.39 7.02
CA PRO A 141 -8.69 -14.98 7.70
C PRO A 141 -7.41 -14.24 7.29
N ASN A 142 -6.49 -14.05 8.24
CA ASN A 142 -5.18 -13.46 7.96
C ASN A 142 -4.40 -14.34 6.97
N GLN A 143 -4.69 -14.19 5.68
CA GLN A 143 -4.10 -15.02 4.62
C GLN A 143 -2.59 -14.82 4.47
N LEU A 144 -2.07 -13.69 4.92
CA LEU A 144 -0.65 -13.39 4.79
C LEU A 144 0.21 -14.12 5.84
N ARG A 145 -0.39 -14.64 6.91
CA ARG A 145 0.29 -15.34 8.02
C ARG A 145 1.57 -14.65 8.46
N LEU A 146 1.57 -13.31 8.40
CA LEU A 146 2.77 -12.52 8.68
C LEU A 146 3.23 -12.72 10.13
N LEU A 147 2.29 -12.99 11.05
CA LEU A 147 2.60 -13.26 12.45
C LEU A 147 3.20 -14.64 12.68
N ASP A 148 2.79 -15.65 11.93
CA ASP A 148 3.27 -17.03 12.13
C ASP A 148 4.75 -17.16 11.76
N ASN A 149 5.20 -16.38 10.75
CA ASN A 149 6.60 -16.37 10.35
C ASN A 149 7.54 -15.71 11.37
N PHE A 150 7.03 -14.84 12.25
CA PHE A 150 7.83 -14.21 13.31
C PHE A 150 7.95 -15.08 14.56
N ARG A 151 6.96 -15.93 14.84
CA ARG A 151 6.99 -16.86 15.96
C ARG A 151 7.93 -18.03 15.77
N SER A 152 8.27 -18.35 14.53
CA SER A 152 9.19 -19.46 14.20
C SER A 152 10.68 -19.09 14.22
N VAL A 153 11.02 -17.83 14.51
CA VAL A 153 12.41 -17.31 14.53
C VAL A 153 12.84 -16.87 15.94
N ALA A 154 11.97 -17.03 16.94
CA ALA A 154 12.25 -16.70 18.34
C ALA A 154 12.65 -17.96 19.14
#